data_f93508ebb84d1b44d708260194e35825
#
_entry.id   f93508ebb84d1b44d708260194e35825
#
_cell.length_a   1.000
_cell.length_b   1.000
_cell.length_c   1.000
_cell.angle_alpha   90.00
_cell.angle_beta   90.00
_cell.angle_gamma   90.00
#
_symmetry.space_group_name_H-M   'P 1'
#
loop_
_entity.id
_entity.type
_entity.pdbx_description
1 polymer ?
#
loop_
_entity_poly.entity_id
_entity_poly.type
_entity_poly.pdbx_seq_one_letter_code
_entity_poly.pdbx_strand_id
1 'polypeptide(L)'
;MVAPSSAFRIDSPAQARMLASRMSPADAPRVWITRAEPGASATARRVEAAGLVPLVTPLLETADLADASPALDALPPSAVLAFTSANGVRAFARLTPRRDLKVWCVGAATAGAARQAGFVDVVAGGGDVEALARDLLAAPGTAEIVHASALEPAGDLVGRLTAAGRPARRLAVYAARETRPAPARLQEALGAETILVHSPRAARILEGLLGGRPGPGPWVVGLSPACLAPLGSLDLAGTAAPASPLESDLINLLASLR
;
A
#
# COMPACT_ATOMS: atom_id res chain seq x y z
N MET A 1 -11.08 51.29 -4.11
CA MET A 1 -9.81 51.05 -3.41
C MET A 1 -10.13 50.03 -2.31
N VAL A 2 -9.95 48.74 -2.61
CA VAL A 2 -10.24 47.63 -1.65
C VAL A 2 -8.90 47.22 -1.09
N ALA A 3 -8.76 47.25 0.24
CA ALA A 3 -7.55 46.84 0.95
C ALA A 3 -7.30 45.33 0.82
N PRO A 4 -6.05 44.89 0.70
CA PRO A 4 -5.75 43.47 0.65
C PRO A 4 -5.96 42.78 2.01
N SER A 5 -6.67 41.67 1.98
CA SER A 5 -6.87 40.78 3.10
C SER A 5 -5.51 40.31 3.67
N SER A 6 -5.26 40.59 4.95
CA SER A 6 -4.04 40.18 5.64
C SER A 6 -4.03 38.65 5.79
N ALA A 7 -3.18 37.99 5.02
CA ALA A 7 -2.84 36.59 5.23
C ALA A 7 -2.21 36.40 6.63
N PHE A 8 -2.86 35.60 7.46
CA PHE A 8 -2.38 35.26 8.80
C PHE A 8 -1.14 34.38 8.64
N ARG A 9 0.06 34.88 8.94
CA ARG A 9 1.30 34.10 8.99
C ARG A 9 1.44 33.45 10.35
N ILE A 10 1.67 32.16 10.35
CA ILE A 10 2.04 31.39 11.56
C ILE A 10 3.57 31.45 11.67
N ASP A 11 4.07 32.25 12.63
CA ASP A 11 5.51 32.56 12.75
C ASP A 11 6.28 31.66 13.75
N SER A 12 5.62 30.69 14.40
CA SER A 12 6.34 29.73 15.27
C SER A 12 5.62 28.38 15.44
N PRO A 13 6.39 27.30 15.70
CA PRO A 13 5.83 25.97 16.02
C PRO A 13 4.92 25.95 17.25
N ALA A 14 5.14 26.89 18.19
CA ALA A 14 4.32 27.04 19.39
C ALA A 14 2.94 27.64 19.09
N GLN A 15 2.85 28.59 18.14
CA GLN A 15 1.58 29.15 17.66
C GLN A 15 0.77 28.13 16.87
N ALA A 16 1.44 27.28 16.05
CA ALA A 16 0.80 26.18 15.37
C ALA A 16 0.19 25.16 16.34
N ARG A 17 0.92 24.80 17.41
CA ARG A 17 0.41 23.91 18.47
C ARG A 17 -0.74 24.50 19.26
N MET A 18 -0.73 25.80 19.52
CA MET A 18 -1.79 26.49 20.26
C MET A 18 -3.06 26.68 19.44
N LEU A 19 -2.95 26.86 18.12
CA LEU A 19 -4.08 26.88 17.19
C LEU A 19 -4.68 25.47 16.99
N ALA A 20 -3.85 24.45 16.86
CA ALA A 20 -4.30 23.04 16.77
C ALA A 20 -5.03 22.59 18.06
N SER A 21 -4.68 23.13 19.22
CA SER A 21 -5.35 22.86 20.50
C SER A 21 -6.74 23.54 20.63
N ARG A 22 -7.09 24.46 19.73
CA ARG A 22 -8.37 25.18 19.73
C ARG A 22 -9.34 24.74 18.65
N MET A 23 -8.89 23.92 17.70
CA MET A 23 -9.78 23.35 16.67
C MET A 23 -10.63 22.24 17.30
N SER A 24 -11.94 22.36 17.13
CA SER A 24 -12.85 21.25 17.42
C SER A 24 -12.45 20.04 16.54
N PRO A 25 -12.60 18.80 17.02
CA PRO A 25 -12.42 17.63 16.15
C PRO A 25 -13.24 17.65 14.86
N ALA A 26 -14.34 18.44 14.85
CA ALA A 26 -15.19 18.65 13.67
C ALA A 26 -14.54 19.53 12.59
N ASP A 27 -13.54 20.35 12.95
CA ASP A 27 -12.85 21.29 12.04
C ASP A 27 -11.50 20.76 11.55
N ALA A 28 -11.08 19.56 12.00
CA ALA A 28 -9.82 18.99 11.57
C ALA A 28 -9.91 18.51 10.12
N PRO A 29 -8.90 18.80 9.26
CA PRO A 29 -8.91 18.43 7.84
C PRO A 29 -9.09 16.91 7.66
N ARG A 30 -9.98 16.55 6.75
CA ARG A 30 -10.28 15.15 6.42
C ARG A 30 -9.34 14.65 5.34
N VAL A 31 -8.85 13.43 5.53
CA VAL A 31 -7.88 12.78 4.66
C VAL A 31 -8.45 11.48 4.15
N TRP A 32 -8.76 11.43 2.86
CA TRP A 32 -9.23 10.19 2.22
C TRP A 32 -8.06 9.23 1.98
N ILE A 33 -8.16 8.03 2.53
CA ILE A 33 -7.18 6.94 2.39
C ILE A 33 -7.74 5.95 1.36
N THR A 34 -7.08 5.86 0.19
CA THR A 34 -7.57 5.09 -0.96
C THR A 34 -7.03 3.66 -1.05
N ARG A 35 -6.03 3.31 -0.21
CA ARG A 35 -5.39 1.98 -0.25
C ARG A 35 -6.22 0.90 0.39
N ALA A 36 -5.97 -0.36 -0.04
CA ALA A 36 -6.61 -1.56 0.50
C ALA A 36 -6.18 -1.86 1.95
N GLU A 37 -7.04 -2.61 2.66
CA GLU A 37 -6.68 -3.22 3.94
C GLU A 37 -5.60 -4.31 3.78
N PRO A 38 -4.81 -4.56 4.83
CA PRO A 38 -4.81 -3.94 6.17
C PRO A 38 -3.98 -2.64 6.23
N GLY A 39 -3.45 -2.19 5.10
CA GLY A 39 -2.66 -0.97 5.02
C GLY A 39 -3.48 0.28 5.34
N ALA A 40 -4.75 0.32 4.93
CA ALA A 40 -5.63 1.45 5.15
C ALA A 40 -5.80 1.78 6.64
N SER A 41 -6.09 0.77 7.48
CA SER A 41 -6.19 0.94 8.93
C SER A 41 -4.88 1.37 9.59
N ALA A 42 -3.74 0.89 9.08
CA ALA A 42 -2.43 1.32 9.59
C ALA A 42 -2.13 2.79 9.24
N THR A 43 -2.46 3.22 8.03
CA THR A 43 -2.36 4.62 7.60
C THR A 43 -3.32 5.50 8.39
N ALA A 44 -4.56 5.06 8.61
CA ALA A 44 -5.56 5.82 9.37
C ALA A 44 -5.06 6.18 10.77
N ARG A 45 -4.51 5.22 11.52
CA ARG A 45 -3.92 5.48 12.85
C ARG A 45 -2.81 6.52 12.83
N ARG A 46 -2.00 6.57 11.76
CA ARG A 46 -0.93 7.57 11.61
C ARG A 46 -1.49 8.95 11.26
N VAL A 47 -2.52 9.01 10.43
CA VAL A 47 -3.24 10.24 10.09
C VAL A 47 -3.90 10.81 11.34
N GLU A 48 -4.54 9.99 12.17
CA GLU A 48 -5.11 10.39 13.48
C GLU A 48 -4.02 10.90 14.43
N ALA A 49 -2.90 10.19 14.54
CA ALA A 49 -1.76 10.61 15.37
C ALA A 49 -1.15 11.95 14.90
N ALA A 50 -1.29 12.28 13.60
CA ALA A 50 -0.94 13.58 13.04
C ALA A 50 -2.03 14.64 13.28
N GLY A 51 -3.13 14.35 14.00
CA GLY A 51 -4.23 15.26 14.31
C GLY A 51 -5.14 15.58 13.13
N LEU A 52 -5.29 14.66 12.20
CA LEU A 52 -6.17 14.73 11.02
C LEU A 52 -7.29 13.69 11.13
N VAL A 53 -8.37 13.86 10.37
CA VAL A 53 -9.51 12.94 10.35
C VAL A 53 -9.39 11.98 9.17
N PRO A 54 -9.10 10.68 9.39
CA PRO A 54 -9.01 9.73 8.30
C PRO A 54 -10.39 9.31 7.80
N LEU A 55 -10.58 9.31 6.48
CA LEU A 55 -11.72 8.72 5.79
C LEU A 55 -11.22 7.48 5.04
N VAL A 56 -11.44 6.30 5.62
CA VAL A 56 -11.02 5.04 5.00
C VAL A 56 -12.10 4.60 4.00
N THR A 57 -11.84 4.85 2.73
CA THR A 57 -12.69 4.40 1.61
C THR A 57 -11.78 3.87 0.50
N PRO A 58 -11.36 2.60 0.58
CA PRO A 58 -10.42 2.01 -0.36
C PRO A 58 -10.99 1.99 -1.78
N LEU A 59 -10.15 2.32 -2.78
CA LEU A 59 -10.47 2.18 -4.21
C LEU A 59 -10.04 0.81 -4.77
N LEU A 60 -9.22 0.09 -4.01
CA LEU A 60 -8.78 -1.26 -4.32
C LEU A 60 -8.98 -2.16 -3.11
N GLU A 61 -9.28 -3.42 -3.37
CA GLU A 61 -9.28 -4.48 -2.38
C GLU A 61 -8.40 -5.65 -2.83
N THR A 62 -7.99 -6.47 -1.87
CA THR A 62 -7.26 -7.71 -2.15
C THR A 62 -8.25 -8.86 -2.17
N ALA A 63 -8.43 -9.50 -3.33
CA ALA A 63 -9.28 -10.67 -3.49
C ALA A 63 -8.45 -11.94 -3.68
N ASP A 64 -8.77 -13.00 -2.94
CA ASP A 64 -8.11 -14.30 -3.09
C ASP A 64 -8.50 -14.93 -4.42
N LEU A 65 -7.56 -15.65 -5.02
CA LEU A 65 -7.78 -16.43 -6.24
C LEU A 65 -8.03 -17.89 -5.84
N ALA A 66 -9.29 -18.24 -5.61
CA ALA A 66 -9.70 -19.57 -5.14
C ALA A 66 -9.22 -20.71 -6.05
N ASP A 67 -9.11 -20.46 -7.36
CA ASP A 67 -8.61 -21.43 -8.36
C ASP A 67 -7.15 -21.84 -8.11
N ALA A 68 -6.41 -21.13 -7.27
CA ALA A 68 -5.06 -21.50 -6.88
C ALA A 68 -5.01 -22.63 -5.84
N SER A 69 -6.08 -22.89 -5.07
CA SER A 69 -6.09 -23.85 -3.96
C SER A 69 -5.61 -25.25 -4.36
N PRO A 70 -6.08 -25.89 -5.45
CA PRO A 70 -5.61 -27.21 -5.84
C PRO A 70 -4.10 -27.26 -6.11
N ALA A 71 -3.56 -26.21 -6.76
CA ALA A 71 -2.13 -26.13 -7.05
C ALA A 71 -1.29 -25.90 -5.78
N LEU A 72 -1.83 -25.21 -4.77
CA LEU A 72 -1.19 -25.00 -3.48
C LEU A 72 -1.17 -26.29 -2.65
N ASP A 73 -2.27 -27.04 -2.64
CA ASP A 73 -2.39 -28.30 -1.92
C ASP A 73 -1.48 -29.39 -2.52
N ALA A 74 -1.28 -29.35 -3.85
CA ALA A 74 -0.42 -30.29 -4.58
C ALA A 74 1.08 -29.96 -4.50
N LEU A 75 1.51 -28.92 -3.79
CA LEU A 75 2.93 -28.59 -3.65
C LEU A 75 3.68 -29.74 -2.95
N PRO A 76 4.84 -30.18 -3.49
CA PRO A 76 5.63 -31.22 -2.83
C PRO A 76 6.18 -30.71 -1.48
N PRO A 77 6.40 -31.57 -0.49
CA PRO A 77 6.97 -31.17 0.81
C PRO A 77 8.34 -30.51 0.71
N SER A 78 9.07 -30.77 -0.37
CA SER A 78 10.37 -30.16 -0.64
C SER A 78 10.29 -28.75 -1.24
N ALA A 79 9.11 -28.30 -1.66
CA ALA A 79 8.96 -26.96 -2.25
C ALA A 79 9.32 -25.86 -1.24
N VAL A 80 9.91 -24.79 -1.75
CA VAL A 80 10.24 -23.59 -0.96
C VAL A 80 9.29 -22.46 -1.36
N LEU A 81 8.57 -21.90 -0.42
CA LEU A 81 7.71 -20.75 -0.66
C LEU A 81 8.54 -19.45 -0.62
N ALA A 82 8.27 -18.56 -1.56
CA ALA A 82 8.77 -17.18 -1.55
C ALA A 82 7.61 -16.20 -1.49
N PHE A 83 7.66 -15.23 -0.55
CA PHE A 83 6.68 -14.16 -0.42
C PHE A 83 7.34 -12.79 -0.52
N THR A 84 6.88 -11.98 -1.45
CA THR A 84 7.30 -10.58 -1.61
C THR A 84 6.31 -9.59 -0.94
N SER A 85 5.26 -10.10 -0.29
CA SER A 85 4.24 -9.28 0.38
C SER A 85 3.53 -10.07 1.48
N ALA A 86 3.20 -9.41 2.58
CA ALA A 86 2.33 -9.96 3.62
C ALA A 86 0.92 -10.31 3.10
N ASN A 87 0.45 -9.66 2.02
CA ASN A 87 -0.82 -10.02 1.38
C ASN A 87 -0.75 -11.40 0.72
N GLY A 88 0.39 -11.76 0.10
CA GLY A 88 0.62 -13.10 -0.43
C GLY A 88 0.58 -14.18 0.65
N VAL A 89 1.20 -13.90 1.80
CA VAL A 89 1.14 -14.81 2.98
C VAL A 89 -0.29 -15.01 3.43
N ARG A 90 -1.05 -13.93 3.61
CA ARG A 90 -2.43 -14.00 4.10
C ARG A 90 -3.35 -14.71 3.11
N ALA A 91 -3.20 -14.44 1.80
CA ALA A 91 -3.97 -15.11 0.76
C ALA A 91 -3.65 -16.62 0.72
N PHE A 92 -2.37 -16.98 0.73
CA PHE A 92 -1.94 -18.37 0.83
C PHE A 92 -2.58 -19.07 2.04
N ALA A 93 -2.53 -18.41 3.21
CA ALA A 93 -3.04 -18.96 4.46
C ALA A 93 -4.56 -19.18 4.46
N ARG A 94 -5.32 -18.42 3.68
CA ARG A 94 -6.77 -18.63 3.51
C ARG A 94 -7.09 -19.70 2.47
N LEU A 95 -6.24 -19.85 1.45
CA LEU A 95 -6.47 -20.76 0.31
C LEU A 95 -6.07 -22.21 0.61
N THR A 96 -5.15 -22.46 1.55
CA THR A 96 -4.68 -23.79 1.91
C THR A 96 -4.27 -23.85 3.38
N PRO A 97 -4.49 -25.00 4.06
CA PRO A 97 -4.02 -25.22 5.44
C PRO A 97 -2.52 -25.54 5.53
N ARG A 98 -1.80 -25.69 4.39
CA ARG A 98 -0.37 -26.07 4.36
C ARG A 98 0.50 -25.08 5.11
N ARG A 99 1.28 -25.52 6.12
CA ARG A 99 2.23 -24.71 6.91
C ARG A 99 3.58 -25.39 7.11
N ASP A 100 3.73 -26.55 6.51
CA ASP A 100 4.90 -27.45 6.61
C ASP A 100 6.07 -27.07 5.70
N LEU A 101 5.86 -26.11 4.79
CA LEU A 101 6.85 -25.68 3.80
C LEU A 101 7.81 -24.63 4.37
N LYS A 102 9.07 -24.67 3.92
CA LYS A 102 10.05 -23.61 4.19
C LYS A 102 9.64 -22.32 3.46
N VAL A 103 9.75 -21.20 4.17
CA VAL A 103 9.30 -19.90 3.68
C VAL A 103 10.43 -18.88 3.64
N TRP A 104 10.61 -18.22 2.51
CA TRP A 104 11.47 -17.05 2.37
C TRP A 104 10.62 -15.81 2.12
N CYS A 105 10.89 -14.77 2.88
CA CYS A 105 10.14 -13.52 2.82
C CYS A 105 11.05 -12.37 2.41
N VAL A 106 10.54 -11.44 1.64
CA VAL A 106 11.28 -10.25 1.18
C VAL A 106 11.89 -9.45 2.35
N GLY A 107 11.25 -9.44 3.51
CA GLY A 107 11.73 -8.70 4.68
C GLY A 107 10.95 -9.01 5.95
N ALA A 108 11.31 -8.35 7.04
CA ALA A 108 10.83 -8.62 8.40
C ALA A 108 9.30 -8.56 8.57
N ALA A 109 8.64 -7.58 7.93
CA ALA A 109 7.18 -7.43 8.02
C ALA A 109 6.44 -8.62 7.39
N THR A 110 6.92 -9.09 6.22
CA THR A 110 6.36 -10.27 5.53
C THR A 110 6.65 -11.55 6.33
N ALA A 111 7.86 -11.68 6.89
CA ALA A 111 8.23 -12.80 7.74
C ALA A 111 7.40 -12.85 9.04
N GLY A 112 7.12 -11.69 9.64
CA GLY A 112 6.20 -11.59 10.78
C GLY A 112 4.80 -12.09 10.44
N ALA A 113 4.27 -11.71 9.28
CA ALA A 113 2.98 -12.21 8.79
C ALA A 113 2.99 -13.73 8.56
N ALA A 114 4.10 -14.30 8.04
CA ALA A 114 4.24 -15.73 7.84
C ALA A 114 4.21 -16.51 9.17
N ARG A 115 4.95 -16.02 10.18
CA ARG A 115 4.92 -16.63 11.53
C ARG A 115 3.54 -16.54 12.17
N GLN A 116 2.87 -15.38 12.06
CA GLN A 116 1.49 -15.21 12.54
C GLN A 116 0.51 -16.13 11.82
N ALA A 117 0.75 -16.47 10.56
CA ALA A 117 -0.05 -17.41 9.79
C ALA A 117 0.23 -18.89 10.15
N GLY A 118 1.20 -19.19 11.02
CA GLY A 118 1.52 -20.50 11.51
C GLY A 118 2.69 -21.21 10.80
N PHE A 119 3.44 -20.52 9.92
CA PHE A 119 4.67 -21.08 9.36
C PHE A 119 5.79 -21.10 10.42
N VAL A 120 6.53 -22.21 10.48
CA VAL A 120 7.59 -22.44 11.48
C VAL A 120 8.97 -22.10 10.90
N ASP A 121 9.29 -22.63 9.70
CA ASP A 121 10.58 -22.38 9.03
C ASP A 121 10.51 -21.14 8.14
N VAL A 122 10.78 -19.97 8.73
CA VAL A 122 10.63 -18.66 8.09
C VAL A 122 11.93 -17.88 8.11
N VAL A 123 12.46 -17.58 6.93
CA VAL A 123 13.63 -16.73 6.69
C VAL A 123 13.18 -15.34 6.22
N ALA A 124 13.73 -14.29 6.83
CA ALA A 124 13.53 -12.91 6.39
C ALA A 124 14.71 -12.44 5.55
N GLY A 125 14.45 -11.96 4.34
CA GLY A 125 15.46 -11.37 3.45
C GLY A 125 15.73 -9.89 3.73
N GLY A 126 16.54 -9.27 2.88
CA GLY A 126 17.10 -7.93 3.06
C GLY A 126 16.17 -6.75 2.74
N GLY A 127 14.88 -6.97 2.43
CA GLY A 127 13.88 -5.92 2.29
C GLY A 127 13.40 -5.64 0.87
N ASP A 128 14.10 -6.10 -0.17
CA ASP A 128 13.71 -5.97 -1.56
C ASP A 128 13.77 -7.30 -2.33
N VAL A 129 13.23 -7.31 -3.56
CA VAL A 129 13.15 -8.51 -4.41
C VAL A 129 14.54 -8.97 -4.88
N GLU A 130 15.45 -8.05 -5.10
CA GLU A 130 16.83 -8.30 -5.50
C GLU A 130 17.61 -9.01 -4.40
N ALA A 131 17.49 -8.55 -3.17
CA ALA A 131 18.09 -9.19 -1.99
C ALA A 131 17.51 -10.58 -1.79
N LEU A 132 16.18 -10.74 -1.87
CA LEU A 132 15.53 -12.03 -1.75
C LEU A 132 16.00 -13.02 -2.83
N ALA A 133 16.15 -12.57 -4.09
CA ALA A 133 16.67 -13.42 -5.16
C ALA A 133 18.10 -13.87 -4.88
N ARG A 134 19.00 -12.97 -4.46
CA ARG A 134 20.38 -13.31 -4.08
C ARG A 134 20.43 -14.33 -2.94
N ASP A 135 19.63 -14.13 -1.90
CA ASP A 135 19.58 -15.00 -0.74
C ASP A 135 19.10 -16.42 -1.13
N LEU A 136 18.05 -16.50 -1.99
CA LEU A 136 17.52 -17.76 -2.50
C LEU A 136 18.53 -18.49 -3.42
N LEU A 137 19.32 -17.77 -4.20
CA LEU A 137 20.36 -18.35 -5.04
C LEU A 137 21.56 -18.86 -4.22
N ALA A 138 21.90 -18.17 -3.13
CA ALA A 138 22.96 -18.57 -2.21
C ALA A 138 22.54 -19.75 -1.30
N ALA A 139 21.23 -19.97 -1.14
CA ALA A 139 20.71 -21.05 -0.30
C ALA A 139 20.99 -22.44 -0.91
N PRO A 140 21.46 -23.42 -0.13
CA PRO A 140 21.72 -24.76 -0.63
C PRO A 140 20.43 -25.47 -1.05
N GLY A 141 20.57 -26.41 -1.98
CA GLY A 141 19.48 -27.29 -2.45
C GLY A 141 18.98 -26.93 -3.84
N THR A 142 18.24 -27.87 -4.44
CA THR A 142 17.69 -27.80 -5.81
C THR A 142 16.17 -27.78 -5.84
N ALA A 143 15.53 -27.65 -4.67
CA ALA A 143 14.09 -27.62 -4.54
C ALA A 143 13.47 -26.46 -5.35
N GLU A 144 12.30 -26.69 -5.92
CA GLU A 144 11.56 -25.69 -6.63
C GLU A 144 11.14 -24.53 -5.70
N ILE A 145 11.35 -23.30 -6.15
CA ILE A 145 10.90 -22.11 -5.44
C ILE A 145 9.55 -21.70 -6.01
N VAL A 146 8.55 -21.60 -5.15
CA VAL A 146 7.19 -21.20 -5.53
C VAL A 146 6.94 -19.79 -4.99
N HIS A 147 6.92 -18.80 -5.89
CA HIS A 147 6.55 -17.43 -5.56
C HIS A 147 5.03 -17.30 -5.48
N ALA A 148 4.46 -17.39 -4.27
CA ALA A 148 3.06 -17.14 -4.03
C ALA A 148 2.79 -15.62 -3.95
N SER A 149 2.24 -15.05 -5.01
CA SER A 149 2.22 -13.60 -5.23
C SER A 149 0.88 -13.06 -5.68
N ALA A 150 0.83 -11.74 -5.90
CA ALA A 150 -0.25 -11.11 -6.66
C ALA A 150 -0.32 -11.64 -8.10
N LEU A 151 -1.49 -11.53 -8.73
CA LEU A 151 -1.66 -11.77 -10.16
C LEU A 151 -0.73 -10.87 -10.99
N GLU A 152 -0.57 -9.62 -10.55
CA GLU A 152 0.35 -8.64 -11.12
C GLU A 152 1.37 -8.24 -10.04
N PRO A 153 2.50 -8.97 -9.90
CA PRO A 153 3.49 -8.68 -8.87
C PRO A 153 4.37 -7.48 -9.25
N ALA A 154 4.84 -6.75 -8.23
CA ALA A 154 5.92 -5.80 -8.42
C ALA A 154 7.26 -6.56 -8.46
N GLY A 155 8.03 -6.38 -9.53
CA GLY A 155 9.32 -7.05 -9.72
C GLY A 155 9.20 -8.50 -10.25
N ASP A 156 10.32 -9.03 -10.74
CA ASP A 156 10.42 -10.34 -11.40
C ASP A 156 11.35 -11.28 -10.63
N LEU A 157 10.90 -11.78 -9.51
CA LEU A 157 11.65 -12.76 -8.71
C LEU A 157 11.90 -14.05 -9.50
N VAL A 158 10.85 -14.58 -10.18
CA VAL A 158 10.92 -15.86 -10.87
C VAL A 158 11.87 -15.79 -12.06
N GLY A 159 11.79 -14.74 -12.90
CA GLY A 159 12.70 -14.56 -14.03
C GLY A 159 14.17 -14.49 -13.58
N ARG A 160 14.47 -13.79 -12.48
CA ARG A 160 15.83 -13.75 -11.90
C ARG A 160 16.34 -15.12 -11.46
N LEU A 161 15.51 -15.90 -10.76
CA LEU A 161 15.88 -17.23 -10.28
C LEU A 161 16.07 -18.20 -11.45
N THR A 162 15.18 -18.22 -12.42
CA THR A 162 15.26 -19.11 -13.58
C THR A 162 16.42 -18.77 -14.51
N ALA A 163 16.70 -17.48 -14.71
CA ALA A 163 17.89 -17.03 -15.48
C ALA A 163 19.21 -17.49 -14.84
N ALA A 164 19.24 -17.68 -13.53
CA ALA A 164 20.38 -18.21 -12.79
C ALA A 164 20.34 -19.75 -12.65
N GLY A 165 19.45 -20.45 -13.39
CA GLY A 165 19.35 -21.90 -13.37
C GLY A 165 18.63 -22.49 -12.14
N ARG A 166 17.99 -21.67 -11.29
CA ARG A 166 17.23 -22.12 -10.13
C ARG A 166 15.79 -22.43 -10.53
N PRO A 167 15.27 -23.67 -10.33
CA PRO A 167 13.88 -23.97 -10.59
C PRO A 167 12.95 -23.07 -9.78
N ALA A 168 12.12 -22.30 -10.48
CA ALA A 168 11.17 -21.40 -9.84
C ALA A 168 9.93 -21.22 -10.71
N ARG A 169 8.78 -21.07 -10.06
CA ARG A 169 7.53 -20.71 -10.73
C ARG A 169 6.69 -19.78 -9.86
N ARG A 170 5.75 -19.10 -10.50
CA ARG A 170 4.79 -18.23 -9.82
C ARG A 170 3.45 -18.94 -9.67
N LEU A 171 2.85 -18.80 -8.49
CA LEU A 171 1.43 -19.04 -8.27
C LEU A 171 0.77 -17.72 -7.84
N ALA A 172 -0.15 -17.23 -8.64
CA ALA A 172 -0.97 -16.09 -8.25
C ALA A 172 -1.99 -16.55 -7.20
N VAL A 173 -1.94 -15.98 -6.01
CA VAL A 173 -2.82 -16.34 -4.88
C VAL A 173 -3.80 -15.22 -4.55
N TYR A 174 -3.57 -14.00 -5.03
CA TYR A 174 -4.50 -12.88 -4.89
C TYR A 174 -4.39 -11.91 -6.07
N ALA A 175 -5.42 -11.09 -6.23
CA ALA A 175 -5.42 -9.97 -7.16
C ALA A 175 -5.91 -8.70 -6.46
N ALA A 176 -5.41 -7.54 -6.90
CA ALA A 176 -6.03 -6.28 -6.57
C ALA A 176 -7.27 -6.10 -7.47
N ARG A 177 -8.43 -5.84 -6.88
CA ARG A 177 -9.68 -5.54 -7.58
C ARG A 177 -10.16 -4.15 -7.22
N GLU A 178 -10.84 -3.50 -8.15
CA GLU A 178 -11.52 -2.23 -7.86
C GLU A 178 -12.67 -2.47 -6.91
N THR A 179 -12.78 -1.59 -5.92
CA THR A 179 -13.94 -1.58 -5.03
C THR A 179 -15.07 -0.77 -5.65
N ARG A 180 -16.27 -1.02 -5.17
CA ARG A 180 -17.44 -0.17 -5.44
C ARG A 180 -17.97 0.34 -4.10
N PRO A 181 -17.38 1.40 -3.53
CA PRO A 181 -17.84 1.96 -2.27
C PRO A 181 -19.32 2.35 -2.37
N ALA A 182 -20.05 2.22 -1.27
CA ALA A 182 -21.43 2.70 -1.20
C ALA A 182 -21.48 4.20 -1.56
N PRO A 183 -22.49 4.66 -2.32
CA PRO A 183 -22.55 6.05 -2.82
C PRO A 183 -22.36 7.12 -1.73
N ALA A 184 -22.97 6.94 -0.57
CA ALA A 184 -22.83 7.87 0.56
C ALA A 184 -21.38 7.96 1.07
N ARG A 185 -20.66 6.83 1.17
CA ARG A 185 -19.25 6.77 1.58
C ARG A 185 -18.34 7.40 0.55
N LEU A 186 -18.63 7.17 -0.73
CA LEU A 186 -17.86 7.80 -1.81
C LEU A 186 -18.05 9.31 -1.82
N GLN A 187 -19.27 9.81 -1.62
CA GLN A 187 -19.53 11.25 -1.53
C GLN A 187 -18.83 11.88 -0.33
N GLU A 188 -18.84 11.22 0.84
CA GLU A 188 -18.10 11.66 2.01
C GLU A 188 -16.60 11.77 1.70
N ALA A 189 -16.03 10.73 1.09
CA ALA A 189 -14.60 10.69 0.72
C ALA A 189 -14.22 11.74 -0.32
N LEU A 190 -15.08 11.96 -1.31
CA LEU A 190 -14.90 13.01 -2.33
C LEU A 190 -14.97 14.45 -1.77
N GLY A 191 -15.48 14.62 -0.56
CA GLY A 191 -15.47 15.87 0.18
C GLY A 191 -14.24 16.07 1.07
N ALA A 192 -13.23 15.18 1.03
CA ALA A 192 -11.99 15.33 1.78
C ALA A 192 -11.12 16.44 1.20
N GLU A 193 -10.43 17.17 2.05
CA GLU A 193 -9.49 18.23 1.68
C GLU A 193 -8.20 17.65 1.08
N THR A 194 -7.82 16.46 1.52
CA THR A 194 -6.62 15.76 1.03
C THR A 194 -6.89 14.30 0.75
N ILE A 195 -6.28 13.76 -0.32
CA ILE A 195 -6.38 12.34 -0.69
C ILE A 195 -4.99 11.70 -0.68
N LEU A 196 -4.85 10.57 -0.01
CA LEU A 196 -3.62 9.76 -0.04
C LEU A 196 -3.71 8.65 -1.06
N VAL A 197 -2.73 8.59 -1.98
CA VAL A 197 -2.65 7.59 -3.06
C VAL A 197 -1.36 6.79 -2.95
N HIS A 198 -1.49 5.46 -2.88
CA HIS A 198 -0.37 4.54 -2.64
C HIS A 198 0.01 3.69 -3.88
N SER A 199 -0.71 3.85 -4.99
CA SER A 199 -0.39 3.13 -6.23
C SER A 199 -0.90 3.87 -7.47
N PRO A 200 -0.23 3.73 -8.64
CA PRO A 200 -0.71 4.29 -9.90
C PRO A 200 -2.09 3.76 -10.32
N ARG A 201 -2.42 2.52 -9.93
CA ARG A 201 -3.75 1.93 -10.23
C ARG A 201 -4.86 2.63 -9.46
N ALA A 202 -4.67 2.90 -8.16
CA ALA A 202 -5.63 3.68 -7.38
C ALA A 202 -5.77 5.12 -7.91
N ALA A 203 -4.67 5.71 -8.41
CA ALA A 203 -4.68 7.02 -9.03
C ALA A 203 -5.53 7.09 -10.30
N ARG A 204 -5.47 6.06 -11.18
CA ARG A 204 -6.34 6.00 -12.38
C ARG A 204 -7.82 5.92 -12.03
N ILE A 205 -8.17 5.15 -11.00
CA ILE A 205 -9.55 5.11 -10.52
C ILE A 205 -9.96 6.48 -9.99
N LEU A 206 -9.10 7.11 -9.20
CA LEU A 206 -9.32 8.45 -8.65
C LEU A 206 -9.46 9.50 -9.75
N GLU A 207 -8.66 9.44 -10.81
CA GLU A 207 -8.77 10.30 -11.99
C GLU A 207 -10.19 10.24 -12.59
N GLY A 208 -10.71 9.02 -12.80
CA GLY A 208 -12.10 8.85 -13.29
C GLY A 208 -13.16 9.40 -12.34
N LEU A 209 -12.93 9.37 -11.02
CA LEU A 209 -13.86 9.88 -10.01
C LEU A 209 -13.83 11.41 -9.87
N LEU A 210 -12.68 12.04 -10.10
CA LEU A 210 -12.50 13.48 -9.99
C LEU A 210 -12.70 14.20 -11.34
N GLY A 211 -12.55 13.49 -12.46
CA GLY A 211 -12.69 14.06 -13.81
C GLY A 211 -14.06 14.68 -14.02
N GLY A 212 -14.05 15.88 -14.63
CA GLY A 212 -15.27 16.66 -14.94
C GLY A 212 -15.91 17.38 -13.75
N ARG A 213 -15.31 17.35 -12.57
CA ARG A 213 -15.78 18.13 -11.40
C ARG A 213 -15.40 19.61 -11.60
N PRO A 214 -16.29 20.55 -11.29
CA PRO A 214 -16.00 21.98 -11.40
C PRO A 214 -15.09 22.46 -10.26
N GLY A 215 -14.19 23.40 -10.57
CA GLY A 215 -13.30 24.05 -9.62
C GLY A 215 -12.05 23.23 -9.27
N PRO A 216 -11.13 23.82 -8.49
CA PRO A 216 -9.94 23.10 -8.05
C PRO A 216 -10.33 21.92 -7.16
N GLY A 217 -9.76 20.74 -7.49
CA GLY A 217 -9.94 19.53 -6.72
C GLY A 217 -9.19 19.57 -5.37
N PRO A 218 -9.18 18.45 -4.63
CA PRO A 218 -8.47 18.34 -3.37
C PRO A 218 -6.93 18.36 -3.56
N TRP A 219 -6.19 18.48 -2.46
CA TRP A 219 -4.79 18.10 -2.44
C TRP A 219 -4.64 16.59 -2.62
N VAL A 220 -3.66 16.14 -3.41
CA VAL A 220 -3.35 14.71 -3.54
C VAL A 220 -1.89 14.45 -3.17
N VAL A 221 -1.70 13.60 -2.17
CA VAL A 221 -0.36 13.18 -1.71
C VAL A 221 -0.14 11.73 -2.11
N GLY A 222 0.81 11.52 -3.01
CA GLY A 222 1.19 10.19 -3.51
C GLY A 222 2.36 9.61 -2.73
N LEU A 223 2.39 8.28 -2.54
CA LEU A 223 3.54 7.58 -1.93
C LEU A 223 4.83 7.79 -2.74
N SER A 224 4.71 8.04 -4.03
CA SER A 224 5.82 8.36 -4.94
C SER A 224 5.30 9.20 -6.12
N PRO A 225 6.19 9.86 -6.90
CA PRO A 225 5.78 10.57 -8.12
C PRO A 225 5.02 9.68 -9.12
N ALA A 226 5.35 8.40 -9.22
CA ALA A 226 4.64 7.44 -10.07
C ALA A 226 3.16 7.27 -9.68
N CYS A 227 2.82 7.44 -8.39
CA CYS A 227 1.43 7.41 -7.92
C CYS A 227 0.64 8.65 -8.35
N LEU A 228 1.30 9.75 -8.70
CA LEU A 228 0.66 11.01 -9.11
C LEU A 228 0.54 11.15 -10.64
N ALA A 229 1.34 10.42 -11.39
CA ALA A 229 1.41 10.55 -12.85
C ALA A 229 0.03 10.45 -13.56
N PRO A 230 -0.90 9.55 -13.19
CA PRO A 230 -2.22 9.49 -13.80
C PRO A 230 -3.10 10.74 -13.58
N LEU A 231 -2.78 11.55 -12.58
CA LEU A 231 -3.61 12.70 -12.17
C LEU A 231 -3.21 14.02 -12.83
N GLY A 232 -2.21 13.99 -13.71
CA GLY A 232 -1.61 15.18 -14.30
C GLY A 232 -2.54 16.04 -15.18
N SER A 233 -3.69 15.50 -15.62
CA SER A 233 -4.70 16.21 -16.40
C SER A 233 -5.75 16.92 -15.54
N LEU A 234 -5.77 16.67 -14.22
CA LEU A 234 -6.80 17.21 -13.33
C LEU A 234 -6.40 18.58 -12.76
N ASP A 235 -7.40 19.46 -12.63
CA ASP A 235 -7.26 20.70 -11.87
C ASP A 235 -7.37 20.40 -10.37
N LEU A 236 -6.22 20.26 -9.70
CA LEU A 236 -6.09 19.94 -8.28
C LEU A 236 -5.57 21.16 -7.52
N ALA A 237 -5.95 21.29 -6.24
CA ALA A 237 -5.37 22.31 -5.36
C ALA A 237 -3.84 22.16 -5.23
N GLY A 238 -3.34 20.93 -5.36
CA GLY A 238 -1.92 20.63 -5.44
C GLY A 238 -1.64 19.13 -5.38
N THR A 239 -0.41 18.77 -5.72
CA THR A 239 0.09 17.40 -5.60
C THR A 239 1.45 17.41 -4.92
N ALA A 240 1.73 16.39 -4.10
CA ALA A 240 3.02 16.21 -3.46
C ALA A 240 3.38 14.72 -3.30
N ALA A 241 4.66 14.41 -3.33
CA ALA A 241 5.18 13.08 -3.01
C ALA A 241 6.47 13.21 -2.19
N PRO A 242 6.72 12.32 -1.21
CA PRO A 242 7.95 12.33 -0.45
C PRO A 242 9.15 11.91 -1.32
N ALA A 243 10.36 12.27 -0.87
CA ALA A 243 11.61 11.89 -1.55
C ALA A 243 11.85 10.37 -1.52
N SER A 244 11.43 9.69 -0.46
CA SER A 244 11.49 8.24 -0.33
C SER A 244 10.06 7.67 -0.23
N PRO A 245 9.75 6.52 -0.87
CA PRO A 245 8.42 5.94 -0.87
C PRO A 245 8.13 5.17 0.44
N LEU A 246 8.41 5.82 1.57
CA LEU A 246 8.15 5.30 2.91
C LEU A 246 6.86 5.93 3.46
N GLU A 247 6.06 5.10 4.14
CA GLU A 247 4.82 5.55 4.77
C GLU A 247 5.04 6.66 5.81
N SER A 248 6.16 6.59 6.58
CA SER A 248 6.56 7.64 7.52
C SER A 248 6.76 8.99 6.82
N ASP A 249 7.44 8.98 5.67
CA ASP A 249 7.76 10.19 4.93
C ASP A 249 6.51 10.78 4.28
N LEU A 250 5.59 9.92 3.81
CA LEU A 250 4.28 10.32 3.32
C LEU A 250 3.48 11.06 4.40
N ILE A 251 3.44 10.52 5.63
CA ILE A 251 2.72 11.13 6.76
C ILE A 251 3.40 12.43 7.22
N ASN A 252 4.73 12.47 7.27
CA ASN A 252 5.47 13.69 7.59
C ASN A 252 5.20 14.80 6.56
N LEU A 253 5.20 14.44 5.26
CA LEU A 253 4.85 15.39 4.20
C LEU A 253 3.42 15.88 4.34
N LEU A 254 2.45 14.99 4.56
CA LEU A 254 1.06 15.36 4.81
C LEU A 254 0.91 16.35 5.96
N ALA A 255 1.63 16.14 7.06
CA ALA A 255 1.62 17.03 8.22
C ALA A 255 2.25 18.40 7.92
N SER A 256 3.15 18.51 6.96
CA SER A 256 3.82 19.77 6.57
C SER A 256 3.01 20.64 5.59
N LEU A 257 1.94 20.11 4.98
CA LEU A 257 1.07 20.83 4.05
C LEU A 257 -0.04 21.67 4.75
N ARG A 258 0.04 21.80 6.06
CA ARG A 258 -0.91 22.56 6.89
C ARG A 258 -0.57 24.05 6.97
#